data_2cd5248f4769504304bf410ff27fe48b
#
_entry.id   2cd5248f4769504304bf410ff27fe48b
#
_cell.length_a   1.000
_cell.length_b   1.000
_cell.length_c   1.000
_cell.angle_alpha   90.00
_cell.angle_beta   90.00
_cell.angle_gamma   90.00
#
_symmetry.space_group_name_H-M   'P 1'
#
loop_
_entity.id
_entity.type
_entity.pdbx_description
1 polymer ?
#
loop_
_entity_poly.entity_id
_entity_poly.type
_entity_poly.pdbx_seq_one_letter_code
_entity_poly.pdbx_strand_id
1 'polypeptide(L)' 'IQNAQSPTKEKKTYTVEEIAEQLDISKKVAYSLVKSGQFNYVRAGKAIRVSKVSFDKWLNGI' A
#
# COMPACT_ATOMS: atom_id res chain seq x y z
N ILE A 1 10.39 -9.39 18.84
CA ILE A 1 10.23 -8.92 18.52
C ILE A 1 9.84 -8.22 18.08
N GLN A 2 9.68 -8.25 17.86
CA GLN A 2 9.31 -7.66 17.31
C GLN A 2 9.00 -6.80 17.04
N ASN A 3 8.84 -6.70 17.05
CA ASN A 3 8.61 -5.87 16.80
C ASN A 3 8.50 -5.10 16.69
N ALA A 4 8.79 -5.62 16.60
CA ALA A 4 8.76 -4.54 16.51
C ALA A 4 8.14 -3.50 15.92
N GLN A 5 7.66 -3.49 15.13
CA GLN A 5 7.02 -2.45 14.81
C GLN A 5 6.15 -2.09 15.83
N SER A 6 6.11 -0.96 16.17
CA SER A 6 5.33 -0.50 17.21
C SER A 6 3.89 -0.55 16.86
N PRO A 7 3.14 -1.29 17.57
CA PRO A 7 1.72 -1.38 17.25
C PRO A 7 0.96 -0.14 17.61
N THR A 8 1.54 0.77 18.36
CA THR A 8 0.83 1.97 18.72
C THR A 8 0.91 3.02 17.63
N LYS A 9 1.77 2.82 16.63
CA LYS A 9 1.84 3.76 15.57
C LYS A 9 1.02 3.29 14.43
N GLU A 10 0.09 4.07 14.02
CA GLU A 10 -0.71 3.75 12.86
C GLU A 10 0.08 4.01 11.61
N LYS A 11 0.01 3.11 10.69
CA LYS A 11 0.66 3.30 9.40
C LYS A 11 -0.17 4.25 8.56
N LYS A 12 0.48 5.20 7.98
CA LYS A 12 -0.20 6.11 7.09
C LYS A 12 -0.05 5.71 5.63
N THR A 13 0.74 4.70 5.38
CA THR A 13 0.94 4.22 4.02
C THR A 13 0.94 2.71 4.02
N TYR A 14 0.68 2.17 2.84
CA TYR A 14 0.77 0.73 2.62
C TYR A 14 1.95 0.44 1.72
N THR A 15 2.56 -0.71 1.90
CA THR A 15 3.54 -1.19 0.93
C THR A 15 2.80 -1.91 -0.19
N VAL A 16 3.50 -2.13 -1.30
CA VAL A 16 2.89 -2.87 -2.40
C VAL A 16 2.51 -4.28 -1.96
N GLU A 17 3.34 -4.86 -1.09
CA GLU A 17 3.04 -6.20 -0.59
C GLU A 17 1.75 -6.23 0.21
N GLU A 18 1.55 -5.20 1.02
CA GLU A 18 0.33 -5.13 1.81
C GLU A 18 -0.90 -4.97 0.93
N ILE A 19 -0.76 -4.21 -0.13
CA ILE A 19 -1.87 -4.03 -1.07
C ILE A 19 -2.17 -5.34 -1.78
N ALA A 20 -1.13 -6.07 -2.17
CA ALA A 20 -1.32 -7.36 -2.81
C ALA A 20 -2.08 -8.31 -1.90
N GLU A 21 -1.75 -8.29 -0.63
CA GLU A 21 -2.43 -9.14 0.33
C GLU A 21 -3.88 -8.76 0.50
N GLN A 22 -4.14 -7.48 0.61
CA GLN A 22 -5.50 -7.03 0.82
C GLN A 22 -6.40 -7.32 -0.35
N LEU A 23 -5.87 -7.27 -1.56
CA LEU A 23 -6.64 -7.52 -2.76
C LEU A 23 -6.52 -8.97 -3.23
N ASP A 24 -5.70 -9.76 -2.53
CA ASP A 24 -5.49 -11.15 -2.88
C ASP A 24 -4.99 -11.30 -4.32
N ILE A 25 -4.00 -10.51 -4.66
CA ILE A 25 -3.40 -10.54 -5.99
C ILE A 25 -1.89 -10.69 -5.82
N SER A 26 -1.21 -10.99 -6.92
CA SER A 26 0.23 -11.16 -6.86
C SER A 26 0.92 -9.80 -6.73
N LYS A 27 2.15 -9.81 -6.26
CA LYS A 27 2.92 -8.59 -6.13
C LYS A 27 3.08 -7.90 -7.47
N LYS A 28 3.27 -8.68 -8.50
CA LYS A 28 3.45 -8.13 -9.84
C LYS A 28 2.22 -7.35 -10.27
N VAL A 29 1.05 -7.90 -10.01
CA VAL A 29 -0.19 -7.24 -10.35
C VAL A 29 -0.38 -5.99 -9.49
N ALA A 30 -0.01 -6.09 -8.22
CA ALA A 30 -0.11 -4.95 -7.31
C ALA A 30 0.79 -3.81 -7.78
N TYR A 31 2.00 -4.12 -8.21
CA TYR A 31 2.90 -3.10 -8.73
C TYR A 31 2.30 -2.40 -9.94
N SER A 32 1.73 -3.16 -10.85
CA SER A 32 1.09 -2.58 -12.02
C SER A 32 -0.06 -1.68 -11.62
N LEU A 33 -0.84 -2.13 -10.66
CA LEU A 33 -1.99 -1.36 -10.19
C LEU A 33 -1.55 -0.04 -9.58
N VAL A 34 -0.51 -0.07 -8.75
CA VAL A 34 -0.02 1.14 -8.12
C VAL A 34 0.51 2.11 -9.17
N LYS A 35 1.24 1.59 -10.14
CA LYS A 35 1.83 2.44 -11.17
C LYS A 35 0.80 2.98 -12.15
N SER A 36 -0.37 2.40 -12.17
CA SER A 36 -1.41 2.87 -13.07
C SER A 36 -2.03 4.19 -12.62
N GLY A 37 -1.74 4.62 -11.40
CA GLY A 37 -2.21 5.91 -10.93
C GLY A 37 -3.62 5.90 -10.36
N GLN A 38 -4.09 4.73 -9.97
CA GLN A 38 -5.43 4.64 -9.39
C GLN A 38 -5.52 5.33 -8.04
N PHE A 39 -4.41 5.38 -7.32
CA PHE A 39 -4.36 6.07 -6.03
C PHE A 39 -3.00 6.70 -5.87
N ASN A 40 -2.89 7.59 -4.90
CA ASN A 40 -1.67 8.34 -4.69
C ASN A 40 -0.60 7.47 -4.06
N TYR A 41 0.61 7.60 -4.53
CA TYR A 41 1.72 6.90 -3.94
C TYR A 41 2.97 7.76 -4.04
N VAL A 42 3.95 7.45 -3.21
CA VAL A 42 5.23 8.14 -3.26
C VAL A 42 6.32 7.09 -3.38
N ARG A 43 7.41 7.49 -3.99
CA ARG A 43 8.54 6.62 -4.15
C ARG A 43 9.65 7.14 -3.27
N ALA A 44 10.03 6.34 -2.30
CA ALA A 44 11.11 6.69 -1.39
C ALA A 44 12.26 5.73 -1.61
N GLY A 45 13.26 6.17 -2.36
CA GLY A 45 14.37 5.32 -2.72
C GLY A 45 13.88 4.19 -3.61
N LYS A 46 14.09 2.96 -3.18
CA LYS A 46 13.65 1.81 -3.94
C LYS A 46 12.28 1.33 -3.51
N ALA A 47 11.73 1.96 -2.49
CA ALA A 47 10.45 1.51 -1.94
C ALA A 47 9.32 2.38 -2.46
N ILE A 48 8.18 1.77 -2.63
CA ILE A 48 6.97 2.49 -3.02
C ILE A 48 6.02 2.43 -1.84
N ARG A 49 5.47 3.58 -1.49
CA ARG A 49 4.51 3.68 -0.40
C ARG A 49 3.23 4.30 -0.93
N VAL A 50 2.13 3.66 -0.66
CA VAL A 50 0.82 4.09 -1.15
C VAL A 50 0.08 4.76 -0.02
N SER A 51 -0.53 5.90 -0.30
CA SER A 51 -1.31 6.60 0.71
C SER A 51 -2.47 5.72 1.16
N LYS A 52 -2.53 5.48 2.46
CA LYS A 52 -3.59 4.64 3.01
C LYS A 52 -4.95 5.25 2.77
N VAL A 53 -5.06 6.56 2.98
CA VAL A 53 -6.33 7.25 2.77
C VAL A 53 -6.76 7.13 1.32
N SER A 54 -5.83 7.32 0.40
CA SER A 54 -6.15 7.25 -1.01
C SER A 54 -6.55 5.84 -1.43
N PHE A 55 -5.83 4.86 -0.93
CA PHE A 55 -6.14 3.47 -1.25
C PHE A 55 -7.50 3.06 -0.68
N ASP A 56 -7.75 3.41 0.57
CA ASP A 56 -9.01 3.06 1.21
C ASP A 56 -10.18 3.71 0.47
N LYS A 57 -9.99 4.95 0.05
CA LYS A 57 -11.03 5.65 -0.67
C LYS A 57 -11.30 4.98 -2.02
N TRP A 58 -10.24 4.61 -2.70
CA TRP A 58 -10.38 3.93 -3.97
C TRP A 58 -11.10 2.59 -3.80
N LEU A 59 -10.70 1.87 -2.77
CA LEU A 59 -11.27 0.56 -2.52
C LEU A 59 -12.75 0.66 -2.18
N ASN A 60 -13.12 1.65 -1.39
CA ASN A 60 -14.52 1.82 -1.01
C ASN A 60 -15.37 2.35 -2.15
N GLY A 61 -14.75 2.93 -3.14
CA GLY A 61 -15.48 3.50 -4.26
C GLY A 61 -15.73 2.53 -5.41
N ILE A 62 -15.23 1.31 -5.27
CA ILE A 62 -15.43 0.37 -6.36
C ILE A 62 -16.78 -0.32 -6.26
#